data_cd0d48d26e59354a1c67dbdb1a435220
#
_entry.id   cd0d48d26e59354a1c67dbdb1a435220
#
_cell.length_a   1.000
_cell.length_b   1.000
_cell.length_c   1.000
_cell.angle_alpha   90.00
_cell.angle_beta   90.00
_cell.angle_gamma   90.00
#
_symmetry.space_group_name_H-M   'P 1'
#
loop_
_entity.id
_entity.type
_entity.pdbx_description
1 polymer ?
#
loop_
_entity_poly.entity_id
_entity_poly.type
_entity_poly.pdbx_seq_one_letter_code
_entity_poly.pdbx_strand_id
1 'polypeptide(L)'
;MGERPFVAGVDSSTQSCKVVVWDPVSGEVVREGRAPHPEGTEVDPRAWWDALNEAVAAAGGLDDVRALSVGGQQHGMVVLDERGEVIRPALLWNDTRSAGAARDLIAERAGESSGEAWWADATGSVPVASLTVTKLRWLADHEPEAAQRVAAVCLPHDYLTWRIAGGFERLGLEGLATDRSDASGTGYVDRSGSAYRRDILAQALRCDEERAERIVLPRIAEPYEVVAHGDEARGWGEIALGPGAGDNAAAALGVDLGPGAAMLSLGTSGVIAAVSESAVSDPSGLVTGFSDASGRWLPLACTLNASRIIDAMRRVTGLGYEEFDEAALSVPDAGGLRLIPYFEGERTPNLPDATATLEGMTLANCDPAHVARAAVEGLLTLMRGALDAVRAQGVPIERVVMVGGGARSRAVRSLASGILGAEVEVPSPAEYVALGAAKQAAALNVADLGACGQTHHCANRSGGSDV
;
A
#
# COMPACT_ATOMS: atom_id res chain seq x y z
N MET A 1 -4.87 36.97 6.52
CA MET A 1 -4.59 35.59 6.19
C MET A 1 -4.72 35.46 4.69
N GLY A 2 -3.68 35.01 3.98
CA GLY A 2 -3.75 34.76 2.53
C GLY A 2 -4.65 33.56 2.22
N GLU A 3 -5.24 33.55 1.04
CA GLU A 3 -5.98 32.38 0.55
C GLU A 3 -5.03 31.19 0.45
N ARG A 4 -5.46 30.01 0.94
CA ARG A 4 -4.73 28.73 0.81
C ARG A 4 -5.48 27.86 -0.21
N PRO A 5 -5.29 28.09 -1.52
CA PRO A 5 -6.08 27.44 -2.57
C PRO A 5 -5.70 25.98 -2.80
N PHE A 6 -4.49 25.58 -2.43
CA PHE A 6 -3.92 24.29 -2.80
C PHE A 6 -4.09 23.23 -1.71
N VAL A 7 -3.91 21.99 -2.13
CA VAL A 7 -3.79 20.84 -1.24
C VAL A 7 -2.49 20.10 -1.54
N ALA A 8 -2.00 19.33 -0.59
CA ALA A 8 -0.80 18.53 -0.77
C ALA A 8 -1.08 17.04 -0.59
N GLY A 9 -0.43 16.24 -1.39
CA GLY A 9 -0.36 14.80 -1.22
C GLY A 9 1.08 14.36 -1.08
N VAL A 10 1.32 13.45 -0.15
CA VAL A 10 2.63 12.84 0.10
C VAL A 10 2.60 11.40 -0.36
N ASP A 11 3.65 10.96 -1.04
CA ASP A 11 3.98 9.56 -1.31
C ASP A 11 5.25 9.21 -0.54
N SER A 12 5.12 8.50 0.57
CA SER A 12 6.25 7.95 1.34
C SER A 12 6.40 6.46 1.05
N SER A 13 6.79 6.13 -0.18
CA SER A 13 7.02 4.76 -0.64
C SER A 13 8.40 4.24 -0.21
N THR A 14 8.80 3.06 -0.67
CA THR A 14 10.02 2.38 -0.21
C THR A 14 11.30 3.17 -0.53
N GLN A 15 11.39 3.79 -1.71
CA GLN A 15 12.65 4.38 -2.21
C GLN A 15 12.78 5.89 -1.95
N SER A 16 11.67 6.59 -1.76
CA SER A 16 11.66 8.05 -1.63
C SER A 16 10.37 8.57 -1.05
N CYS A 17 10.44 9.76 -0.45
CA CYS A 17 9.31 10.62 -0.19
C CYS A 17 9.13 11.60 -1.34
N LYS A 18 7.89 11.77 -1.81
CA LYS A 18 7.50 12.76 -2.81
C LYS A 18 6.35 13.59 -2.26
N VAL A 19 6.36 14.87 -2.55
CA VAL A 19 5.31 15.81 -2.19
C VAL A 19 4.80 16.45 -3.47
N VAL A 20 3.50 16.39 -3.67
CA VAL A 20 2.80 17.04 -4.78
C VAL A 20 1.88 18.10 -4.20
N VAL A 21 2.03 19.34 -4.62
CA VAL A 21 1.07 20.41 -4.35
C VAL A 21 0.17 20.54 -5.58
N TRP A 22 -1.12 20.37 -5.35
CA TRP A 22 -2.14 20.22 -6.38
C TRP A 22 -3.23 21.30 -6.23
N ASP A 23 -3.63 21.86 -7.37
CA ASP A 23 -4.77 22.77 -7.44
C ASP A 23 -6.05 21.97 -7.71
N PRO A 24 -6.97 21.83 -6.76
CA PRO A 24 -8.18 21.06 -6.95
C PRO A 24 -9.20 21.71 -7.91
N VAL A 25 -8.99 22.97 -8.30
CA VAL A 25 -9.87 23.68 -9.24
C VAL A 25 -9.44 23.43 -10.68
N SER A 26 -8.15 23.58 -10.97
CA SER A 26 -7.62 23.31 -12.33
C SER A 26 -7.32 21.84 -12.57
N GLY A 27 -7.11 21.05 -11.51
CA GLY A 27 -6.66 19.66 -11.61
C GLY A 27 -5.17 19.52 -11.93
N GLU A 28 -4.39 20.59 -11.81
CA GLU A 28 -2.97 20.60 -12.17
C GLU A 28 -2.06 20.47 -10.95
N VAL A 29 -0.94 19.78 -11.14
CA VAL A 29 0.18 19.77 -10.21
C VAL A 29 0.91 21.10 -10.34
N VAL A 30 0.87 21.92 -9.28
CA VAL A 30 1.48 23.26 -9.27
C VAL A 30 2.98 23.18 -9.04
N ARG A 31 3.40 22.29 -8.14
CA ARG A 31 4.80 22.03 -7.81
C ARG A 31 4.98 20.70 -7.13
N GLU A 32 6.19 20.18 -7.18
CA GLU A 32 6.55 18.90 -6.56
C GLU A 32 7.93 18.96 -5.92
N GLY A 33 8.16 18.07 -4.96
CA GLY A 33 9.46 17.88 -4.34
C GLY A 33 9.72 16.41 -4.03
N ARG A 34 10.99 16.04 -3.95
CA ARG A 34 11.38 14.64 -3.71
C ARG A 34 12.65 14.58 -2.85
N ALA A 35 12.70 13.57 -1.97
CA ALA A 35 13.89 13.19 -1.21
C ALA A 35 14.03 11.66 -1.16
N PRO A 36 15.25 11.10 -1.19
CA PRO A 36 15.44 9.66 -1.14
C PRO A 36 15.20 9.11 0.26
N HIS A 37 14.79 7.83 0.34
CA HIS A 37 14.82 7.05 1.56
C HIS A 37 16.09 6.19 1.62
N PRO A 38 16.52 5.76 2.82
CA PRO A 38 17.58 4.75 2.96
C PRO A 38 17.18 3.44 2.27
N GLU A 39 18.16 2.78 1.67
CA GLU A 39 17.97 1.44 1.11
C GLU A 39 17.87 0.38 2.20
N GLY A 40 17.18 -0.73 1.93
CA GLY A 40 17.08 -1.89 2.80
C GLY A 40 15.66 -2.36 3.04
N THR A 41 15.54 -3.31 3.95
CA THR A 41 14.26 -3.89 4.39
C THR A 41 13.91 -3.53 5.84
N GLU A 42 14.77 -2.75 6.47
CA GLU A 42 14.69 -2.26 7.84
C GLU A 42 15.16 -0.81 7.88
N VAL A 43 14.30 0.13 8.25
CA VAL A 43 14.55 1.56 8.19
C VAL A 43 14.08 2.25 9.47
N ASP A 44 14.88 3.17 9.99
CA ASP A 44 14.47 4.04 11.11
C ASP A 44 13.35 4.99 10.64
N PRO A 45 12.17 4.99 11.25
CA PRO A 45 11.07 5.88 10.88
C PRO A 45 11.42 7.38 10.88
N ARG A 46 12.43 7.77 11.64
CA ARG A 46 12.94 9.15 11.66
C ARG A 46 13.51 9.57 10.31
N ALA A 47 14.10 8.63 9.55
CA ALA A 47 14.59 8.92 8.21
C ALA A 47 13.47 9.27 7.22
N TRP A 48 12.26 8.70 7.38
CA TRP A 48 11.09 9.09 6.58
C TRP A 48 10.63 10.51 6.92
N TRP A 49 10.69 10.87 8.20
CA TRP A 49 10.38 12.22 8.65
C TRP A 49 11.35 13.25 8.08
N ASP A 50 12.66 12.94 8.07
CA ASP A 50 13.68 13.81 7.50
C ASP A 50 13.48 13.96 5.98
N ALA A 51 13.25 12.86 5.28
CA ALA A 51 12.95 12.87 3.84
C ALA A 51 11.66 13.64 3.50
N LEU A 52 10.62 13.56 4.34
CA LEU A 52 9.41 14.36 4.18
C LEU A 52 9.73 15.87 4.28
N ASN A 53 10.50 16.27 5.28
CA ASN A 53 10.88 17.68 5.43
C ASN A 53 11.72 18.18 4.22
N GLU A 54 12.64 17.38 3.72
CA GLU A 54 13.42 17.69 2.52
C GLU A 54 12.53 17.80 1.27
N ALA A 55 11.59 16.85 1.09
CA ALA A 55 10.66 16.87 -0.04
C ALA A 55 9.70 18.08 0.03
N VAL A 56 9.21 18.46 1.22
CA VAL A 56 8.42 19.68 1.44
C VAL A 56 9.21 20.92 1.08
N ALA A 57 10.46 21.01 1.51
CA ALA A 57 11.34 22.13 1.18
C ALA A 57 11.60 22.21 -0.34
N ALA A 58 11.86 21.06 -0.99
CA ALA A 58 12.05 20.97 -2.44
C ALA A 58 10.79 21.38 -3.22
N ALA A 59 9.59 21.10 -2.67
CA ALA A 59 8.32 21.55 -3.23
C ALA A 59 8.03 23.05 -2.98
N GLY A 60 8.91 23.79 -2.29
CA GLY A 60 8.74 25.22 -1.99
C GLY A 60 7.88 25.52 -0.77
N GLY A 61 7.70 24.55 0.14
CA GLY A 61 6.94 24.71 1.38
C GLY A 61 5.43 24.47 1.25
N LEU A 62 4.70 24.70 2.35
CA LEU A 62 3.26 24.42 2.46
C LEU A 62 2.44 25.65 2.90
N ASP A 63 2.97 26.87 2.76
CA ASP A 63 2.33 28.09 3.30
C ASP A 63 0.97 28.40 2.67
N ASP A 64 0.74 27.97 1.44
CA ASP A 64 -0.50 28.15 0.65
C ASP A 64 -1.34 26.87 0.56
N VAL A 65 -1.00 25.83 1.37
CA VAL A 65 -1.71 24.56 1.43
C VAL A 65 -2.73 24.58 2.57
N ARG A 66 -4.00 24.22 2.28
CA ARG A 66 -5.08 24.14 3.28
C ARG A 66 -5.30 22.74 3.85
N ALA A 67 -4.91 21.70 3.11
CA ALA A 67 -5.08 20.32 3.53
C ALA A 67 -3.98 19.43 2.97
N LEU A 68 -3.65 18.36 3.71
CA LEU A 68 -2.62 17.40 3.36
C LEU A 68 -3.03 15.98 3.76
N SER A 69 -2.70 15.00 2.92
CA SER A 69 -2.79 13.58 3.27
C SER A 69 -1.51 12.84 2.87
N VAL A 70 -1.24 11.73 3.55
CA VAL A 70 -0.04 10.92 3.36
C VAL A 70 -0.39 9.55 2.81
N GLY A 71 0.04 9.23 1.59
CA GLY A 71 0.14 7.87 1.09
C GLY A 71 1.47 7.25 1.52
N GLY A 72 1.47 6.02 2.02
CA GLY A 72 2.69 5.39 2.49
C GLY A 72 2.80 3.92 2.12
N GLN A 73 4.04 3.42 2.11
CA GLN A 73 4.30 1.99 1.94
C GLN A 73 3.55 1.18 3.00
N GLN A 74 2.89 0.11 2.57
CA GLN A 74 2.03 -0.69 3.43
C GLN A 74 2.84 -1.59 4.38
N HIS A 75 2.19 -1.99 5.49
CA HIS A 75 2.64 -3.07 6.39
C HIS A 75 3.91 -2.81 7.20
N GLY A 76 4.56 -1.67 7.07
CA GLY A 76 5.76 -1.32 7.83
C GLY A 76 5.45 -1.32 9.34
N MET A 77 6.23 -2.09 10.13
CA MET A 77 5.99 -2.20 11.56
C MET A 77 6.73 -1.08 12.30
N VAL A 78 6.02 -0.02 12.67
CA VAL A 78 6.53 1.02 13.57
C VAL A 78 6.06 0.71 15.00
N VAL A 79 7.00 0.52 15.91
CA VAL A 79 6.73 0.25 17.33
C VAL A 79 7.27 1.38 18.20
N LEU A 80 6.42 1.94 19.06
CA LEU A 80 6.71 3.08 19.92
C LEU A 80 6.62 2.68 21.40
N ASP A 81 7.47 3.28 22.22
CA ASP A 81 7.38 3.16 23.67
C ASP A 81 6.41 4.18 24.28
N GLU A 82 6.25 4.16 25.61
CA GLU A 82 5.33 5.03 26.36
C GLU A 82 5.62 6.53 26.21
N ARG A 83 6.77 6.90 25.67
CA ARG A 83 7.17 8.28 25.39
C ARG A 83 7.05 8.64 23.92
N GLY A 84 6.51 7.74 23.11
CA GLY A 84 6.41 7.92 21.66
C GLY A 84 7.75 7.78 20.92
N GLU A 85 8.77 7.24 21.59
CA GLU A 85 10.07 7.00 20.97
C GLU A 85 10.07 5.68 20.20
N VAL A 86 10.71 5.69 19.03
CA VAL A 86 10.86 4.50 18.19
C VAL A 86 11.74 3.47 18.93
N ILE A 87 11.20 2.28 19.18
CA ILE A 87 11.88 1.21 19.93
C ILE A 87 13.00 0.60 19.09
N ARG A 88 12.75 0.44 17.79
CA ARG A 88 13.70 -0.14 16.83
C ARG A 88 13.37 0.32 15.41
N PRO A 89 14.29 0.18 14.42
CA PRO A 89 13.98 0.40 13.02
C PRO A 89 12.80 -0.46 12.55
N ALA A 90 11.93 0.12 11.73
CA ALA A 90 10.74 -0.55 11.22
C ALA A 90 11.11 -1.64 10.20
N LEU A 91 10.52 -2.83 10.35
CA LEU A 91 10.57 -3.87 9.32
C LEU A 91 9.60 -3.53 8.20
N LEU A 92 10.09 -3.48 6.97
CA LEU A 92 9.31 -3.09 5.81
C LEU A 92 8.54 -4.28 5.20
N TRP A 93 7.68 -4.00 4.24
CA TRP A 93 6.87 -5.00 3.54
C TRP A 93 7.70 -6.06 2.81
N ASN A 94 8.90 -5.70 2.33
CA ASN A 94 9.84 -6.57 1.61
C ASN A 94 10.82 -7.33 2.52
N ASP A 95 10.67 -7.21 3.84
CA ASP A 95 11.47 -8.00 4.79
C ASP A 95 10.86 -9.39 4.95
N THR A 96 11.67 -10.42 4.71
CA THR A 96 11.22 -11.81 4.71
C THR A 96 11.51 -12.58 6.01
N ARG A 97 12.18 -11.95 7.00
CA ARG A 97 12.57 -12.61 8.27
C ARG A 97 11.39 -13.19 9.05
N SER A 98 10.21 -12.61 8.91
CA SER A 98 8.97 -13.06 9.58
C SER A 98 8.20 -14.18 8.83
N ALA A 99 8.78 -14.78 7.78
CA ALA A 99 8.12 -15.88 7.06
C ALA A 99 7.85 -17.12 7.93
N GLY A 100 8.73 -17.41 8.91
CA GLY A 100 8.50 -18.43 9.93
C GLY A 100 7.29 -18.10 10.81
N ALA A 101 7.26 -16.88 11.33
CA ALA A 101 6.16 -16.36 12.14
C ALA A 101 4.80 -16.42 11.42
N ALA A 102 4.78 -16.19 10.10
CA ALA A 102 3.55 -16.33 9.31
C ALA A 102 3.01 -17.77 9.34
N ARG A 103 3.88 -18.76 9.12
CA ARG A 103 3.50 -20.19 9.18
C ARG A 103 2.99 -20.59 10.56
N ASP A 104 3.67 -20.13 11.62
CA ASP A 104 3.28 -20.42 13.00
C ASP A 104 1.91 -19.84 13.34
N LEU A 105 1.65 -18.57 12.98
CA LEU A 105 0.35 -17.93 13.18
C LEU A 105 -0.78 -18.65 12.44
N ILE A 106 -0.55 -19.14 11.23
CA ILE A 106 -1.52 -19.93 10.48
C ILE A 106 -1.77 -21.28 11.20
N ALA A 107 -0.70 -21.98 11.55
CA ALA A 107 -0.79 -23.29 12.20
C ALA A 107 -1.51 -23.25 13.56
N GLU A 108 -1.31 -22.19 14.35
CA GLU A 108 -1.96 -21.98 15.65
C GLU A 108 -3.48 -21.78 15.54
N ARG A 109 -4.01 -21.45 14.37
CA ARG A 109 -5.45 -21.30 14.08
C ARG A 109 -6.07 -22.49 13.36
N ALA A 110 -5.28 -23.53 13.09
CA ALA A 110 -5.82 -24.77 12.53
C ALA A 110 -6.71 -25.49 13.58
N GLY A 111 -7.93 -25.83 13.17
CA GLY A 111 -8.94 -26.44 14.03
C GLY A 111 -9.97 -27.20 13.18
N GLU A 112 -11.25 -26.81 13.26
CA GLU A 112 -12.33 -27.34 12.42
C GLU A 112 -12.19 -26.94 10.95
N SER A 113 -11.48 -25.82 10.66
CA SER A 113 -11.07 -25.39 9.31
C SER A 113 -9.55 -25.30 9.23
N SER A 114 -8.99 -25.12 8.01
CA SER A 114 -7.57 -24.82 7.88
C SER A 114 -7.26 -23.45 8.49
N GLY A 115 -6.02 -23.26 8.95
CA GLY A 115 -5.58 -21.97 9.48
C GLY A 115 -5.72 -20.86 8.45
N GLU A 116 -5.45 -21.15 7.17
CA GLU A 116 -5.60 -20.20 6.06
C GLU A 116 -7.06 -19.76 5.90
N ALA A 117 -8.01 -20.68 5.95
CA ALA A 117 -9.43 -20.36 5.85
C ALA A 117 -9.90 -19.51 7.04
N TRP A 118 -9.42 -19.82 8.26
CA TRP A 118 -9.71 -19.01 9.43
C TRP A 118 -9.20 -17.56 9.27
N TRP A 119 -7.95 -17.40 8.83
CA TRP A 119 -7.35 -16.08 8.65
C TRP A 119 -8.05 -15.28 7.54
N ALA A 120 -8.32 -15.91 6.39
CA ALA A 120 -9.02 -15.27 5.29
C ALA A 120 -10.42 -14.79 5.71
N ASP A 121 -11.14 -15.57 6.53
CA ASP A 121 -12.45 -15.15 7.05
C ASP A 121 -12.34 -14.08 8.12
N ALA A 122 -11.37 -14.18 9.02
CA ALA A 122 -11.19 -13.26 10.14
C ALA A 122 -10.72 -11.86 9.72
N THR A 123 -9.78 -11.77 8.76
CA THR A 123 -9.09 -10.52 8.40
C THR A 123 -9.07 -10.21 6.90
N GLY A 124 -9.65 -11.06 6.07
CA GLY A 124 -9.59 -10.93 4.60
C GLY A 124 -8.26 -11.36 3.98
N SER A 125 -7.27 -11.78 4.77
CA SER A 125 -5.94 -12.09 4.27
C SER A 125 -5.28 -13.24 5.00
N VAL A 126 -4.62 -14.12 4.27
CA VAL A 126 -3.76 -15.17 4.85
C VAL A 126 -2.40 -14.54 5.20
N PRO A 127 -1.85 -14.75 6.41
CA PRO A 127 -0.58 -14.17 6.82
C PRO A 127 0.58 -14.53 5.91
N VAL A 128 1.33 -13.52 5.50
CA VAL A 128 2.60 -13.64 4.79
C VAL A 128 3.64 -12.71 5.44
N ALA A 129 4.91 -12.90 5.16
CA ALA A 129 6.00 -12.13 5.77
C ALA A 129 5.83 -10.60 5.66
N SER A 130 5.15 -10.12 4.63
CA SER A 130 4.93 -8.68 4.44
C SER A 130 3.96 -8.05 5.45
N LEU A 131 3.01 -8.79 6.03
CA LEU A 131 2.00 -8.22 6.93
C LEU A 131 2.59 -7.85 8.31
N THR A 132 2.06 -6.80 8.92
CA THR A 132 2.53 -6.29 10.23
C THR A 132 2.42 -7.32 11.35
N VAL A 133 1.34 -8.11 11.37
CA VAL A 133 1.10 -9.15 12.37
C VAL A 133 2.24 -10.17 12.46
N THR A 134 2.82 -10.55 11.32
CA THR A 134 3.92 -11.53 11.29
C THR A 134 5.23 -10.93 11.81
N LYS A 135 5.44 -9.63 11.60
CA LYS A 135 6.59 -8.89 12.13
C LYS A 135 6.49 -8.71 13.65
N LEU A 136 5.29 -8.44 14.16
CA LEU A 136 5.04 -8.40 15.61
C LEU A 136 5.31 -9.75 16.27
N ARG A 137 4.90 -10.86 15.63
CA ARG A 137 5.22 -12.20 16.11
C ARG A 137 6.72 -12.46 16.09
N TRP A 138 7.39 -12.09 15.00
CA TRP A 138 8.84 -12.20 14.92
C TRP A 138 9.52 -11.38 16.01
N LEU A 139 9.06 -10.14 16.27
CA LEU A 139 9.57 -9.28 17.34
C LEU A 139 9.43 -9.97 18.71
N ALA A 140 8.28 -10.54 19.01
CA ALA A 140 8.05 -11.25 20.29
C ALA A 140 8.97 -12.46 20.46
N ASP A 141 9.21 -13.20 19.36
CA ASP A 141 10.01 -14.42 19.40
C ASP A 141 11.52 -14.17 19.42
N HIS A 142 12.02 -13.07 18.82
CA HIS A 142 13.45 -12.84 18.64
C HIS A 142 13.98 -11.63 19.40
N GLU A 143 13.14 -10.66 19.75
CA GLU A 143 13.51 -9.44 20.47
C GLU A 143 12.52 -9.19 21.63
N PRO A 144 12.40 -10.11 22.61
CA PRO A 144 11.37 -10.07 23.65
C PRO A 144 11.48 -8.81 24.54
N GLU A 145 12.67 -8.27 24.76
CA GLU A 145 12.86 -7.03 25.53
C GLU A 145 12.28 -5.82 24.76
N ALA A 146 12.46 -5.75 23.45
CA ALA A 146 11.83 -4.74 22.62
C ALA A 146 10.31 -4.92 22.58
N ALA A 147 9.83 -6.16 22.41
CA ALA A 147 8.40 -6.48 22.44
C ALA A 147 7.72 -6.06 23.75
N GLN A 148 8.39 -6.22 24.90
CA GLN A 148 7.88 -5.80 26.20
C GLN A 148 7.73 -4.28 26.34
N ARG A 149 8.48 -3.49 25.60
CA ARG A 149 8.42 -2.02 25.64
C ARG A 149 7.34 -1.44 24.74
N VAL A 150 6.73 -2.24 23.85
CA VAL A 150 5.71 -1.75 22.91
C VAL A 150 4.53 -1.18 23.67
N ALA A 151 4.35 0.13 23.54
CA ALA A 151 3.20 0.88 24.03
C ALA A 151 2.24 1.27 22.88
N ALA A 152 2.75 1.44 21.66
CA ALA A 152 1.93 1.65 20.46
C ALA A 152 2.52 0.94 19.25
N VAL A 153 1.64 0.56 18.31
CA VAL A 153 2.01 0.05 16.98
C VAL A 153 1.29 0.89 15.94
N CYS A 154 2.02 1.41 14.96
CA CYS A 154 1.45 2.15 13.84
C CYS A 154 2.15 1.82 12.52
N LEU A 155 1.63 2.31 11.42
CA LEU A 155 2.15 2.13 10.08
C LEU A 155 2.96 3.35 9.62
N PRO A 156 3.73 3.27 8.53
CA PRO A 156 4.57 4.39 8.09
C PRO A 156 3.82 5.70 7.86
N HIS A 157 2.65 5.66 7.21
CA HIS A 157 1.88 6.88 6.96
C HIS A 157 1.22 7.43 8.22
N ASP A 158 0.81 6.56 9.18
CA ASP A 158 0.28 6.97 10.48
C ASP A 158 1.34 7.75 11.26
N TYR A 159 2.57 7.19 11.32
CA TYR A 159 3.69 7.83 11.97
C TYR A 159 3.98 9.20 11.39
N LEU A 160 4.00 9.34 10.06
CA LEU A 160 4.24 10.62 9.40
C LEU A 160 3.11 11.62 9.64
N THR A 161 1.85 11.20 9.52
CA THR A 161 0.68 12.05 9.80
C THR A 161 0.69 12.56 11.23
N TRP A 162 0.97 11.67 12.19
CA TRP A 162 1.13 12.03 13.60
C TRP A 162 2.30 13.01 13.84
N ARG A 163 3.44 12.81 13.16
CA ARG A 163 4.59 13.71 13.24
C ARG A 163 4.30 15.09 12.64
N ILE A 164 3.57 15.16 11.53
CA ILE A 164 3.10 16.41 10.93
C ILE A 164 2.19 17.18 11.91
N ALA A 165 1.40 16.46 12.68
CA ALA A 165 0.50 17.03 13.68
C ALA A 165 1.18 17.45 14.99
N GLY A 166 2.50 17.26 15.14
CA GLY A 166 3.28 17.63 16.33
C GLY A 166 3.68 16.46 17.24
N GLY A 167 3.31 15.22 16.88
CA GLY A 167 3.78 14.00 17.52
C GLY A 167 3.38 13.86 19.00
N PHE A 168 4.23 13.17 19.76
CA PHE A 168 3.95 12.82 21.15
C PHE A 168 3.72 14.04 22.06
N GLU A 169 4.52 15.08 21.90
CA GLU A 169 4.46 16.27 22.76
C GLU A 169 3.12 16.99 22.69
N ARG A 170 2.48 16.97 21.51
CA ARG A 170 1.20 17.64 21.31
C ARG A 170 0.00 16.71 21.48
N LEU A 171 0.10 15.47 21.01
CA LEU A 171 -1.03 14.58 20.86
C LEU A 171 -0.97 13.32 21.73
N GLY A 172 0.17 13.01 22.35
CA GLY A 172 0.39 11.70 22.99
C GLY A 172 0.31 10.55 21.98
N LEU A 173 0.28 9.31 22.46
CA LEU A 173 0.06 8.14 21.60
C LEU A 173 -1.39 8.03 21.11
N GLU A 174 -2.34 8.52 21.90
CA GLU A 174 -3.77 8.49 21.57
C GLU A 174 -4.14 9.36 20.33
N GLY A 175 -3.23 10.25 19.92
CA GLY A 175 -3.39 11.03 18.71
C GLY A 175 -3.01 10.30 17.41
N LEU A 176 -2.61 9.02 17.50
CA LEU A 176 -2.36 8.20 16.31
C LEU A 176 -3.69 7.91 15.58
N ALA A 177 -3.70 8.13 14.28
CA ALA A 177 -4.82 7.82 13.40
C ALA A 177 -4.31 7.10 12.15
N THR A 178 -5.15 6.25 11.59
CA THR A 178 -4.90 5.48 10.37
C THR A 178 -6.15 5.48 9.50
N ASP A 179 -6.02 5.04 8.26
CA ASP A 179 -7.15 4.78 7.38
C ASP A 179 -7.49 3.29 7.32
N ARG A 180 -8.62 2.96 6.70
CA ARG A 180 -9.06 1.58 6.53
C ARG A 180 -8.15 0.77 5.61
N SER A 181 -7.60 1.39 4.55
CA SER A 181 -6.87 0.67 3.52
C SER A 181 -5.58 0.08 4.06
N ASP A 182 -4.78 0.86 4.79
CA ASP A 182 -3.53 0.36 5.35
C ASP A 182 -3.78 -0.45 6.63
N ALA A 183 -4.75 -0.05 7.47
CA ALA A 183 -5.15 -0.82 8.65
C ALA A 183 -5.55 -2.26 8.31
N SER A 184 -6.29 -2.48 7.21
CA SER A 184 -6.66 -3.82 6.74
C SER A 184 -5.46 -4.70 6.36
N GLY A 185 -4.33 -4.08 5.99
CA GLY A 185 -3.06 -4.75 5.69
C GLY A 185 -2.23 -5.12 6.92
N THR A 186 -2.66 -4.79 8.12
CA THR A 186 -1.95 -5.15 9.36
C THR A 186 -2.03 -6.64 9.68
N GLY A 187 -3.14 -7.31 9.32
CA GLY A 187 -3.45 -8.68 9.68
C GLY A 187 -4.06 -8.83 11.08
N TYR A 188 -4.37 -7.73 11.77
CA TYR A 188 -5.13 -7.70 13.03
C TYR A 188 -6.28 -6.68 13.03
N VAL A 189 -6.81 -6.41 11.84
CA VAL A 189 -8.10 -5.72 11.64
C VAL A 189 -9.08 -6.72 11.03
N ASP A 190 -10.34 -6.64 11.41
CA ASP A 190 -11.37 -7.52 10.89
C ASP A 190 -11.61 -7.30 9.38
N ARG A 191 -12.22 -8.28 8.73
CA ARG A 191 -12.49 -8.23 7.27
C ARG A 191 -13.36 -7.03 6.84
N SER A 192 -14.11 -6.42 7.77
CA SER A 192 -14.87 -5.20 7.47
C SER A 192 -13.98 -3.96 7.37
N GLY A 193 -12.75 -4.03 7.88
CA GLY A 193 -11.80 -2.93 7.92
C GLY A 193 -12.14 -1.88 8.99
N SER A 194 -12.95 -2.24 10.00
CA SER A 194 -13.49 -1.26 10.95
C SER A 194 -13.11 -1.51 12.41
N ALA A 195 -12.70 -2.74 12.78
CA ALA A 195 -12.41 -3.10 14.14
C ALA A 195 -11.11 -3.89 14.30
N TYR A 196 -10.36 -3.56 15.35
CA TYR A 196 -9.17 -4.30 15.70
C TYR A 196 -9.49 -5.64 16.37
N ARG A 197 -8.80 -6.68 15.96
CA ARG A 197 -8.79 -8.02 16.53
C ARG A 197 -7.69 -8.11 17.59
N ARG A 198 -8.04 -7.68 18.82
CA ARG A 198 -7.13 -7.70 19.97
C ARG A 198 -6.64 -9.10 20.33
N ASP A 199 -7.45 -10.12 20.09
CA ASP A 199 -7.07 -11.53 20.22
C ASP A 199 -5.94 -11.93 19.27
N ILE A 200 -5.92 -11.40 18.05
CA ILE A 200 -4.83 -11.62 17.09
C ILE A 200 -3.58 -10.84 17.51
N LEU A 201 -3.73 -9.60 17.98
CA LEU A 201 -2.61 -8.81 18.50
C LEU A 201 -1.94 -9.50 19.69
N ALA A 202 -2.73 -10.00 20.63
CA ALA A 202 -2.25 -10.77 21.79
C ALA A 202 -1.48 -12.03 21.35
N GLN A 203 -2.03 -12.78 20.39
CA GLN A 203 -1.37 -13.94 19.81
C GLN A 203 -0.04 -13.56 19.12
N ALA A 204 -0.02 -12.49 18.34
CA ALA A 204 1.19 -12.03 17.64
C ALA A 204 2.29 -11.62 18.62
N LEU A 205 1.95 -10.85 19.65
CA LEU A 205 2.92 -10.37 20.65
C LEU A 205 3.19 -11.38 21.78
N ARG A 206 2.58 -12.58 21.76
CA ARG A 206 2.70 -13.59 22.82
C ARG A 206 2.40 -13.01 24.19
N CYS A 207 1.39 -12.17 24.29
CA CYS A 207 0.96 -11.55 25.54
C CYS A 207 -0.50 -11.91 25.89
N ASP A 208 -0.94 -11.58 27.09
CA ASP A 208 -2.33 -11.71 27.47
C ASP A 208 -3.21 -10.61 26.86
N GLU A 209 -4.52 -10.83 26.90
CA GLU A 209 -5.49 -9.88 26.34
C GLU A 209 -5.43 -8.53 27.06
N GLU A 210 -5.22 -8.51 28.39
CA GLU A 210 -5.12 -7.27 29.17
C GLU A 210 -3.98 -6.38 28.68
N ARG A 211 -2.84 -6.97 28.36
CA ARG A 211 -1.74 -6.23 27.77
C ARG A 211 -2.05 -5.77 26.35
N ALA A 212 -2.65 -6.63 25.51
CA ALA A 212 -3.03 -6.26 24.14
C ALA A 212 -4.02 -5.09 24.11
N GLU A 213 -4.94 -5.01 25.10
CA GLU A 213 -5.86 -3.87 25.24
C GLU A 213 -5.14 -2.56 25.61
N ARG A 214 -4.04 -2.61 26.36
CA ARG A 214 -3.25 -1.42 26.72
C ARG A 214 -2.36 -0.88 25.59
N ILE A 215 -2.08 -1.69 24.58
CA ILE A 215 -1.29 -1.23 23.42
C ILE A 215 -2.14 -0.28 22.60
N VAL A 216 -1.67 0.94 22.40
CA VAL A 216 -2.34 1.93 21.56
C VAL A 216 -2.21 1.51 20.10
N LEU A 217 -3.34 1.40 19.43
CA LEU A 217 -3.44 1.26 17.99
C LEU A 217 -4.07 2.53 17.42
N PRO A 218 -3.65 2.98 16.22
CA PRO A 218 -4.20 4.18 15.61
C PRO A 218 -5.72 4.08 15.46
N ARG A 219 -6.43 5.15 15.74
CA ARG A 219 -7.86 5.19 15.46
C ARG A 219 -8.10 5.06 13.96
N ILE A 220 -8.91 4.09 13.55
CA ILE A 220 -9.33 3.93 12.15
C ILE A 220 -10.32 5.05 11.83
N ALA A 221 -9.94 5.93 10.92
CA ALA A 221 -10.72 7.08 10.54
C ALA A 221 -11.57 6.81 9.29
N GLU A 222 -12.64 7.59 9.12
CA GLU A 222 -13.43 7.59 7.90
C GLU A 222 -12.63 8.20 6.72
N PRO A 223 -12.92 7.83 5.47
CA PRO A 223 -12.08 8.17 4.30
C PRO A 223 -11.74 9.65 4.11
N TYR A 224 -12.65 10.54 4.49
CA TYR A 224 -12.53 11.99 4.27
C TYR A 224 -12.63 12.79 5.58
N GLU A 225 -12.36 12.12 6.69
CA GLU A 225 -12.32 12.75 8.01
C GLU A 225 -11.06 13.58 8.17
N VAL A 226 -11.15 14.72 8.86
CA VAL A 226 -9.97 15.44 9.33
C VAL A 226 -9.51 14.81 10.64
N VAL A 227 -8.35 14.17 10.63
CA VAL A 227 -7.84 13.45 11.80
C VAL A 227 -7.07 14.33 12.77
N ALA A 228 -6.48 15.42 12.26
CA ALA A 228 -5.73 16.40 13.04
C ALA A 228 -5.50 17.67 12.22
N HIS A 229 -4.85 18.66 12.84
CA HIS A 229 -4.21 19.79 12.16
C HIS A 229 -2.70 19.70 12.30
N GLY A 230 -1.98 20.27 11.35
CA GLY A 230 -0.54 20.36 11.37
C GLY A 230 -0.01 21.11 12.61
N ASP A 231 1.29 20.97 12.86
CA ASP A 231 1.95 21.60 14.00
C ASP A 231 2.07 23.12 13.82
N GLU A 232 1.49 23.88 14.78
CA GLU A 232 1.55 25.34 14.81
C GLU A 232 2.99 25.87 14.91
N ALA A 233 3.86 25.18 15.63
CA ALA A 233 5.26 25.57 15.78
C ALA A 233 6.02 25.54 14.44
N ARG A 234 5.51 24.81 13.46
CA ARG A 234 6.04 24.74 12.08
C ARG A 234 5.33 25.69 11.10
N GLY A 235 4.34 26.44 11.56
CA GLY A 235 3.47 27.23 10.69
C GLY A 235 2.41 26.40 9.94
N TRP A 236 2.18 25.15 10.29
CA TRP A 236 1.26 24.22 9.64
C TRP A 236 -0.11 24.12 10.34
N GLY A 237 -0.33 24.87 11.41
CA GLY A 237 -1.54 24.76 12.24
C GLY A 237 -2.87 24.92 11.51
N GLU A 238 -2.88 25.58 10.35
CA GLU A 238 -4.09 25.71 9.52
C GLU A 238 -4.26 24.62 8.47
N ILE A 239 -3.29 23.69 8.35
CA ILE A 239 -3.37 22.58 7.40
C ILE A 239 -4.18 21.46 8.02
N ALA A 240 -5.35 21.17 7.46
CA ALA A 240 -6.14 19.99 7.83
C ALA A 240 -5.45 18.70 7.35
N LEU A 241 -5.34 17.71 8.23
CA LEU A 241 -4.71 16.44 7.91
C LEU A 241 -5.77 15.35 7.69
N GLY A 242 -5.71 14.70 6.53
CA GLY A 242 -6.53 13.54 6.22
C GLY A 242 -5.98 12.25 6.85
N PRO A 243 -6.78 11.17 6.82
CA PRO A 243 -6.38 9.89 7.42
C PRO A 243 -5.20 9.22 6.70
N GLY A 244 -4.90 9.64 5.48
CA GLY A 244 -3.89 9.00 4.65
C GLY A 244 -4.41 7.76 3.94
N ALA A 245 -3.50 6.94 3.41
CA ALA A 245 -3.81 5.64 2.79
C ALA A 245 -2.54 4.80 2.60
N GLY A 246 -2.70 3.48 2.46
CA GLY A 246 -1.66 2.64 1.87
C GLY A 246 -1.40 3.03 0.41
N ASP A 247 -0.16 2.86 -0.06
CA ASP A 247 0.29 3.31 -1.39
C ASP A 247 -0.58 2.78 -2.54
N ASN A 248 -1.00 1.51 -2.49
CA ASN A 248 -1.87 0.93 -3.52
C ASN A 248 -3.27 1.58 -3.53
N ALA A 249 -3.84 1.87 -2.36
CA ALA A 249 -5.13 2.53 -2.25
C ALA A 249 -5.05 4.01 -2.66
N ALA A 250 -3.99 4.70 -2.27
CA ALA A 250 -3.72 6.06 -2.73
C ALA A 250 -3.53 6.11 -4.27
N ALA A 251 -2.76 5.16 -4.85
CA ALA A 251 -2.62 5.08 -6.31
C ALA A 251 -3.96 4.84 -7.00
N ALA A 252 -4.83 3.98 -6.45
CA ALA A 252 -6.17 3.75 -6.96
C ALA A 252 -7.03 5.02 -6.97
N LEU A 253 -6.98 5.83 -5.89
CA LEU A 253 -7.59 7.18 -5.88
C LEU A 253 -6.95 8.09 -6.93
N GLY A 254 -5.63 8.04 -7.08
CA GLY A 254 -4.88 8.86 -8.03
C GLY A 254 -5.32 8.66 -9.48
N VAL A 255 -5.62 7.42 -9.87
CA VAL A 255 -6.13 7.06 -11.21
C VAL A 255 -7.66 7.05 -11.32
N ASP A 256 -8.38 7.56 -10.32
CA ASP A 256 -9.85 7.57 -10.25
C ASP A 256 -10.45 6.16 -10.48
N LEU A 257 -9.86 5.16 -9.82
CA LEU A 257 -10.30 3.77 -9.95
C LEU A 257 -11.67 3.59 -9.31
N GLY A 258 -12.64 3.13 -10.08
CA GLY A 258 -14.00 2.86 -9.62
C GLY A 258 -14.40 1.38 -9.78
N PRO A 259 -15.62 1.01 -9.35
CA PRO A 259 -16.15 -0.32 -9.57
C PRO A 259 -16.11 -0.74 -11.04
N GLY A 260 -15.86 -2.02 -11.30
CA GLY A 260 -15.69 -2.57 -12.65
C GLY A 260 -14.30 -2.33 -13.26
N ALA A 261 -13.41 -1.66 -12.54
CA ALA A 261 -12.04 -1.40 -12.99
C ALA A 261 -11.00 -2.04 -12.07
N ALA A 262 -9.88 -2.46 -12.67
CA ALA A 262 -8.68 -2.87 -11.95
C ALA A 262 -7.50 -1.98 -12.34
N MET A 263 -6.64 -1.66 -11.39
CA MET A 263 -5.31 -1.10 -11.63
C MET A 263 -4.32 -2.24 -11.80
N LEU A 264 -3.58 -2.24 -12.91
CA LEU A 264 -2.43 -3.10 -13.15
C LEU A 264 -1.15 -2.27 -13.05
N SER A 265 -0.41 -2.42 -11.98
CA SER A 265 0.89 -1.79 -11.80
C SER A 265 2.00 -2.71 -12.28
N LEU A 266 2.75 -2.29 -13.30
CA LEU A 266 3.89 -3.01 -13.87
C LEU A 266 5.21 -2.37 -13.41
N GLY A 267 5.60 -2.68 -12.19
CA GLY A 267 6.92 -2.39 -11.62
C GLY A 267 7.88 -3.57 -11.84
N THR A 268 8.88 -3.72 -10.97
CA THR A 268 9.73 -4.92 -10.90
C THR A 268 8.87 -6.17 -10.67
N SER A 269 7.91 -6.08 -9.77
CA SER A 269 6.79 -7.00 -9.54
C SER A 269 5.51 -6.44 -10.14
N GLY A 270 4.49 -7.30 -10.30
CA GLY A 270 3.17 -6.91 -10.77
C GLY A 270 2.15 -6.85 -9.64
N VAL A 271 1.25 -5.88 -9.70
CA VAL A 271 0.13 -5.77 -8.77
C VAL A 271 -1.16 -5.57 -9.56
N ILE A 272 -2.14 -6.42 -9.27
CA ILE A 272 -3.54 -6.22 -9.69
C ILE A 272 -4.32 -5.81 -8.46
N ALA A 273 -4.95 -4.64 -8.48
CA ALA A 273 -5.86 -4.17 -7.45
C ALA A 273 -7.18 -3.74 -8.09
N ALA A 274 -8.31 -4.19 -7.58
CA ALA A 274 -9.62 -3.88 -8.16
C ALA A 274 -10.59 -3.38 -7.08
N VAL A 275 -11.42 -2.39 -7.43
CA VAL A 275 -12.44 -1.90 -6.50
C VAL A 275 -13.60 -2.90 -6.40
N SER A 276 -13.93 -3.30 -5.17
CA SER A 276 -15.04 -4.19 -4.84
C SER A 276 -16.03 -3.52 -3.91
N GLU A 277 -17.32 -3.80 -4.13
CA GLU A 277 -18.42 -3.35 -3.26
C GLU A 277 -18.55 -4.23 -1.99
N SER A 278 -17.84 -5.34 -1.91
CA SER A 278 -17.88 -6.27 -0.78
C SER A 278 -16.49 -6.80 -0.41
N ALA A 279 -16.35 -7.17 0.86
CA ALA A 279 -15.15 -7.81 1.36
C ALA A 279 -14.87 -9.16 0.68
N VAL A 280 -13.61 -9.41 0.37
CA VAL A 280 -13.12 -10.67 -0.21
C VAL A 280 -12.49 -11.54 0.88
N SER A 281 -12.61 -12.86 0.71
CA SER A 281 -12.00 -13.86 1.59
C SER A 281 -11.48 -15.01 0.74
N ASP A 282 -10.17 -15.04 0.50
CA ASP A 282 -9.52 -16.07 -0.32
C ASP A 282 -8.60 -16.97 0.54
N PRO A 283 -9.06 -18.17 0.93
CA PRO A 283 -8.25 -19.10 1.71
C PRO A 283 -7.04 -19.66 0.96
N SER A 284 -6.97 -19.50 -0.37
CA SER A 284 -5.77 -19.87 -1.13
C SER A 284 -4.60 -18.91 -0.88
N GLY A 285 -4.89 -17.70 -0.37
CA GLY A 285 -3.89 -16.64 -0.12
C GLY A 285 -3.36 -15.96 -1.39
N LEU A 286 -3.95 -16.22 -2.56
CA LEU A 286 -3.56 -15.57 -3.82
C LEU A 286 -4.07 -14.12 -3.89
N VAL A 287 -5.24 -13.87 -3.29
CA VAL A 287 -5.85 -12.55 -3.23
C VAL A 287 -5.97 -12.09 -1.78
N THR A 288 -5.49 -10.89 -1.49
CA THR A 288 -5.67 -10.23 -0.18
C THR A 288 -6.92 -9.35 -0.23
N GLY A 289 -7.74 -9.40 0.82
CA GLY A 289 -9.01 -8.67 0.90
C GLY A 289 -8.86 -7.31 1.57
N PHE A 290 -7.98 -6.45 1.07
CA PHE A 290 -7.78 -5.11 1.65
C PHE A 290 -8.99 -4.20 1.45
N SER A 291 -9.13 -3.21 2.34
CA SER A 291 -10.02 -2.08 2.14
C SER A 291 -9.41 -1.06 1.18
N ASP A 292 -10.22 -0.22 0.55
CA ASP A 292 -9.77 0.93 -0.20
C ASP A 292 -9.81 2.22 0.66
N ALA A 293 -9.31 3.31 0.10
CA ALA A 293 -9.31 4.62 0.75
C ALA A 293 -10.62 5.42 0.56
N SER A 294 -11.66 4.84 -0.06
CA SER A 294 -12.96 5.49 -0.34
C SER A 294 -14.14 4.91 0.45
N GLY A 295 -13.91 3.90 1.29
CA GLY A 295 -14.93 3.21 2.07
C GLY A 295 -15.39 1.88 1.49
N ARG A 296 -14.78 1.41 0.40
CA ARG A 296 -14.99 0.12 -0.26
C ARG A 296 -13.85 -0.86 0.06
N TRP A 297 -13.66 -1.85 -0.80
CA TRP A 297 -12.57 -2.82 -0.73
C TRP A 297 -11.69 -2.75 -1.97
N LEU A 298 -10.43 -3.15 -1.80
CA LEU A 298 -9.41 -3.19 -2.84
C LEU A 298 -8.72 -4.56 -2.83
N PRO A 299 -9.45 -5.65 -3.18
CA PRO A 299 -8.81 -6.95 -3.32
C PRO A 299 -7.61 -6.86 -4.27
N LEU A 300 -6.51 -7.50 -3.85
CA LEU A 300 -5.22 -7.32 -4.48
C LEU A 300 -4.52 -8.66 -4.66
N ALA A 301 -3.96 -8.90 -5.86
CA ALA A 301 -3.07 -10.00 -6.17
C ALA A 301 -1.70 -9.46 -6.60
N CYS A 302 -0.62 -10.06 -6.07
CA CYS A 302 0.74 -9.68 -6.41
C CYS A 302 1.46 -10.81 -7.14
N THR A 303 2.29 -10.45 -8.14
CA THR A 303 3.27 -11.35 -8.75
C THR A 303 4.69 -10.90 -8.38
N LEU A 304 5.63 -11.82 -8.31
CA LEU A 304 7.05 -11.49 -8.09
C LEU A 304 7.71 -10.99 -9.38
N ASN A 305 7.20 -11.42 -10.52
CA ASN A 305 7.76 -11.11 -11.83
C ASN A 305 6.82 -10.18 -12.61
N ALA A 306 7.34 -9.08 -13.14
CA ALA A 306 6.65 -8.19 -14.07
C ALA A 306 7.67 -7.57 -15.06
N SER A 307 8.04 -6.30 -14.96
CA SER A 307 8.96 -5.67 -15.91
C SER A 307 10.33 -6.35 -15.97
N ARG A 308 10.78 -7.00 -14.88
CA ARG A 308 12.01 -7.81 -14.86
C ARG A 308 12.02 -8.93 -15.90
N ILE A 309 10.86 -9.42 -16.33
CA ILE A 309 10.73 -10.43 -17.41
C ILE A 309 11.30 -9.86 -18.70
N ILE A 310 10.89 -8.65 -19.05
CA ILE A 310 11.40 -7.95 -20.25
C ILE A 310 12.89 -7.71 -20.11
N ASP A 311 13.37 -7.22 -18.96
CA ASP A 311 14.79 -6.98 -18.71
C ASP A 311 15.65 -8.24 -18.83
N ALA A 312 15.15 -9.38 -18.33
CA ALA A 312 15.83 -10.67 -18.45
C ALA A 312 15.93 -11.10 -19.91
N MET A 313 14.83 -11.05 -20.66
CA MET A 313 14.80 -11.51 -22.05
C MET A 313 15.50 -10.54 -23.02
N ARG A 314 15.56 -9.25 -22.71
CA ARG A 314 16.42 -8.31 -23.42
C ARG A 314 17.91 -8.67 -23.30
N ARG A 315 18.35 -9.10 -22.10
CA ARG A 315 19.74 -9.61 -21.93
C ARG A 315 20.00 -10.86 -22.77
N VAL A 316 19.02 -11.75 -22.92
CA VAL A 316 19.13 -12.95 -23.74
C VAL A 316 19.22 -12.61 -25.23
N THR A 317 18.41 -11.68 -25.70
CA THR A 317 18.36 -11.30 -27.12
C THR A 317 19.41 -10.26 -27.52
N GLY A 318 20.01 -9.56 -26.55
CA GLY A 318 20.96 -8.46 -26.79
C GLY A 318 20.32 -7.17 -27.31
N LEU A 319 18.98 -7.04 -27.28
CA LEU A 319 18.24 -5.89 -27.81
C LEU A 319 18.10 -4.77 -26.77
N GLY A 320 18.05 -3.52 -27.23
CA GLY A 320 17.59 -2.35 -26.48
C GLY A 320 16.07 -2.40 -26.22
N TYR A 321 15.50 -1.45 -25.45
CA TYR A 321 14.04 -1.44 -25.15
C TYR A 321 13.20 -1.23 -26.40
N GLU A 322 13.55 -0.25 -27.23
CA GLU A 322 12.81 0.07 -28.46
C GLU A 322 12.92 -1.07 -29.48
N GLU A 323 14.14 -1.60 -29.68
CA GLU A 323 14.40 -2.73 -30.59
C GLU A 323 13.65 -4.00 -30.13
N PHE A 324 13.52 -4.22 -28.82
CA PHE A 324 12.77 -5.34 -28.26
C PHE A 324 11.27 -5.22 -28.54
N ASP A 325 10.71 -4.02 -28.37
CA ASP A 325 9.31 -3.74 -28.72
C ASP A 325 9.06 -3.94 -30.21
N GLU A 326 9.95 -3.44 -31.08
CA GLU A 326 9.87 -3.62 -32.54
C GLU A 326 9.93 -5.10 -32.91
N ALA A 327 10.88 -5.83 -32.35
CA ALA A 327 11.05 -7.26 -32.58
C ALA A 327 9.78 -8.03 -32.17
N ALA A 328 9.24 -7.77 -30.95
CA ALA A 328 8.03 -8.42 -30.47
C ALA A 328 6.80 -8.14 -31.36
N LEU A 329 6.70 -6.95 -31.95
CA LEU A 329 5.60 -6.55 -32.82
C LEU A 329 5.80 -6.91 -34.30
N SER A 330 7.00 -7.33 -34.70
CA SER A 330 7.32 -7.70 -36.09
C SER A 330 6.77 -9.06 -36.50
N VAL A 331 6.37 -9.90 -35.53
CA VAL A 331 5.78 -11.23 -35.74
C VAL A 331 4.35 -11.26 -35.23
N PRO A 332 3.44 -12.03 -35.88
CA PRO A 332 2.02 -12.06 -35.50
C PRO A 332 1.78 -12.72 -34.14
N ASP A 333 2.60 -13.69 -33.75
CA ASP A 333 2.57 -14.41 -32.49
C ASP A 333 3.98 -14.98 -32.18
N ALA A 334 4.17 -15.66 -31.08
CA ALA A 334 5.44 -16.23 -30.70
C ALA A 334 5.81 -17.54 -31.46
N GLY A 335 5.07 -17.93 -32.49
CA GLY A 335 5.36 -19.13 -33.29
C GLY A 335 5.33 -20.43 -32.50
N GLY A 336 4.54 -20.51 -31.44
CA GLY A 336 4.48 -21.62 -30.50
C GLY A 336 5.52 -21.60 -29.38
N LEU A 337 6.42 -20.60 -29.35
CA LEU A 337 7.34 -20.38 -28.25
C LEU A 337 6.57 -19.80 -27.04
N ARG A 338 6.80 -20.34 -25.84
CA ARG A 338 6.11 -19.92 -24.63
C ARG A 338 7.09 -19.69 -23.50
N LEU A 339 7.10 -18.48 -22.95
CA LEU A 339 7.83 -18.17 -21.74
C LEU A 339 6.92 -18.37 -20.51
N ILE A 340 7.35 -19.22 -19.57
CA ILE A 340 6.81 -19.32 -18.21
C ILE A 340 7.77 -18.48 -17.31
N PRO A 341 7.38 -17.28 -16.86
CA PRO A 341 8.35 -16.28 -16.42
C PRO A 341 8.64 -16.28 -14.91
N TYR A 342 8.75 -17.43 -14.26
CA TYR A 342 8.94 -17.55 -12.81
C TYR A 342 10.43 -17.46 -12.41
N PHE A 343 11.11 -16.35 -12.74
CA PHE A 343 12.58 -16.25 -12.66
C PHE A 343 13.17 -16.48 -11.27
N GLU A 344 12.48 -16.10 -10.21
CA GLU A 344 12.93 -16.26 -8.81
C GLU A 344 11.76 -16.73 -7.95
N GLY A 345 11.06 -17.75 -8.42
CA GLY A 345 9.78 -18.15 -7.89
C GLY A 345 8.63 -17.26 -8.36
N GLU A 346 7.42 -17.58 -7.92
CA GLU A 346 6.23 -16.77 -8.16
C GLU A 346 5.30 -16.81 -6.95
N ARG A 347 4.56 -15.72 -6.72
CA ARG A 347 3.59 -15.57 -5.63
C ARG A 347 2.16 -15.88 -6.10
N THR A 348 1.82 -15.42 -7.30
CA THR A 348 0.53 -15.72 -7.94
C THR A 348 0.78 -16.26 -9.34
N PRO A 349 0.78 -17.60 -9.50
CA PRO A 349 0.49 -18.68 -8.51
C PRO A 349 1.59 -18.83 -7.43
N ASN A 350 1.25 -19.46 -6.29
CA ASN A 350 2.21 -19.68 -5.20
C ASN A 350 3.18 -20.82 -5.54
N LEU A 351 4.30 -20.46 -6.14
CA LEU A 351 5.36 -21.36 -6.61
C LEU A 351 6.74 -20.78 -6.23
N PRO A 352 7.10 -20.76 -4.93
CA PRO A 352 8.28 -20.04 -4.43
C PRO A 352 9.61 -20.56 -4.96
N ASP A 353 9.69 -21.84 -5.35
CA ASP A 353 10.91 -22.48 -5.83
C ASP A 353 10.94 -22.65 -7.36
N ALA A 354 9.96 -22.08 -8.08
CA ALA A 354 9.90 -22.19 -9.54
C ALA A 354 11.01 -21.38 -10.22
N THR A 355 11.38 -21.79 -11.41
CA THR A 355 12.30 -21.07 -12.29
C THR A 355 11.66 -20.83 -13.65
N ALA A 356 12.13 -19.81 -14.37
CA ALA A 356 11.63 -19.51 -15.69
C ALA A 356 11.95 -20.63 -16.69
N THR A 357 11.00 -20.87 -17.59
CA THR A 357 11.14 -21.90 -18.64
C THR A 357 10.70 -21.32 -19.99
N LEU A 358 11.50 -21.57 -21.02
CA LEU A 358 11.15 -21.26 -22.42
C LEU A 358 10.86 -22.58 -23.15
N GLU A 359 9.62 -22.79 -23.53
CA GLU A 359 9.12 -24.04 -24.14
C GLU A 359 8.74 -23.82 -25.61
N GLY A 360 8.72 -24.91 -26.38
CA GLY A 360 8.25 -24.91 -27.76
C GLY A 360 9.26 -24.35 -28.79
N MET A 361 10.54 -24.26 -28.44
CA MET A 361 11.60 -23.78 -29.35
C MET A 361 11.85 -24.74 -30.50
N THR A 362 11.86 -24.21 -31.70
CA THR A 362 12.16 -24.89 -32.96
C THR A 362 13.12 -24.04 -33.80
N LEU A 363 13.64 -24.58 -34.89
CA LEU A 363 14.47 -23.79 -35.80
C LEU A 363 13.69 -22.63 -36.47
N ALA A 364 12.37 -22.69 -36.53
CA ALA A 364 11.54 -21.68 -37.16
C ALA A 364 11.22 -20.49 -36.25
N ASN A 365 11.33 -20.63 -34.91
CA ASN A 365 11.03 -19.59 -33.94
C ASN A 365 12.21 -19.27 -33.01
N CYS A 366 13.39 -19.77 -33.33
CA CYS A 366 14.63 -19.60 -32.56
C CYS A 366 15.34 -18.30 -32.99
N ASP A 367 14.67 -17.17 -32.88
CA ASP A 367 15.19 -15.85 -33.23
C ASP A 367 14.73 -14.77 -32.23
N PRO A 368 15.39 -13.58 -32.22
CA PRO A 368 15.06 -12.52 -31.26
C PRO A 368 13.62 -12.03 -31.31
N ALA A 369 12.97 -12.05 -32.46
CA ALA A 369 11.60 -11.53 -32.61
C ALA A 369 10.58 -12.44 -31.88
N HIS A 370 10.66 -13.75 -32.11
CA HIS A 370 9.79 -14.71 -31.42
C HIS A 370 10.09 -14.78 -29.91
N VAL A 371 11.35 -14.67 -29.50
CA VAL A 371 11.74 -14.62 -28.08
C VAL A 371 11.19 -13.36 -27.40
N ALA A 372 11.31 -12.20 -28.04
CA ALA A 372 10.75 -10.94 -27.53
C ALA A 372 9.21 -11.01 -27.43
N ARG A 373 8.56 -11.58 -28.44
CA ARG A 373 7.12 -11.79 -28.46
C ARG A 373 6.67 -12.72 -27.33
N ALA A 374 7.33 -13.86 -27.15
CA ALA A 374 7.05 -14.81 -26.09
C ALA A 374 7.22 -14.19 -24.68
N ALA A 375 8.18 -13.26 -24.53
CA ALA A 375 8.36 -12.55 -23.26
C ALA A 375 7.22 -11.61 -22.93
N VAL A 376 6.73 -10.83 -23.91
CA VAL A 376 5.58 -9.94 -23.71
C VAL A 376 4.30 -10.74 -23.47
N GLU A 377 4.08 -11.82 -24.22
CA GLU A 377 2.93 -12.70 -24.02
C GLU A 377 3.00 -13.41 -22.66
N GLY A 378 4.20 -13.85 -22.23
CA GLY A 378 4.41 -14.48 -20.92
C GLY A 378 4.14 -13.52 -19.76
N LEU A 379 4.63 -12.28 -19.84
CA LEU A 379 4.33 -11.22 -18.89
C LEU A 379 2.82 -11.01 -18.76
N LEU A 380 2.15 -10.74 -19.88
CA LEU A 380 0.71 -10.43 -19.89
C LEU A 380 -0.14 -11.64 -19.47
N THR A 381 0.28 -12.86 -19.82
CA THR A 381 -0.39 -14.10 -19.38
C THR A 381 -0.27 -14.28 -17.86
N LEU A 382 0.89 -13.97 -17.27
CA LEU A 382 1.06 -13.97 -15.81
C LEU A 382 0.13 -12.95 -15.16
N MET A 383 0.06 -11.73 -15.69
CA MET A 383 -0.84 -10.67 -15.19
C MET A 383 -2.30 -11.07 -15.34
N ARG A 384 -2.67 -11.73 -16.45
CA ARG A 384 -4.03 -12.28 -16.62
C ARG A 384 -4.35 -13.31 -15.54
N GLY A 385 -3.43 -14.20 -15.20
CA GLY A 385 -3.62 -15.16 -14.10
C GLY A 385 -3.93 -14.48 -12.76
N ALA A 386 -3.21 -13.41 -12.44
CA ALA A 386 -3.49 -12.60 -11.25
C ALA A 386 -4.84 -11.87 -11.34
N LEU A 387 -5.20 -11.34 -12.51
CA LEU A 387 -6.50 -10.71 -12.75
C LEU A 387 -7.64 -11.72 -12.60
N ASP A 388 -7.48 -12.92 -13.13
CA ASP A 388 -8.48 -14.00 -13.05
C ASP A 388 -8.62 -14.51 -11.60
N ALA A 389 -7.56 -14.51 -10.79
CA ALA A 389 -7.64 -14.81 -9.36
C ALA A 389 -8.54 -13.79 -8.62
N VAL A 390 -8.43 -12.50 -8.92
CA VAL A 390 -9.33 -11.46 -8.37
C VAL A 390 -10.75 -11.63 -8.86
N ARG A 391 -10.96 -11.91 -10.18
CA ARG A 391 -12.28 -12.20 -10.75
C ARG A 391 -12.94 -13.41 -10.10
N ALA A 392 -12.18 -14.44 -9.77
CA ALA A 392 -12.68 -15.65 -9.11
C ALA A 392 -13.26 -15.37 -7.71
N GLN A 393 -12.90 -14.23 -7.08
CA GLN A 393 -13.50 -13.77 -5.84
C GLN A 393 -14.85 -13.03 -6.03
N GLY A 394 -15.41 -13.06 -7.25
CA GLY A 394 -16.68 -12.40 -7.57
C GLY A 394 -16.54 -10.90 -7.86
N VAL A 395 -15.34 -10.38 -8.06
CA VAL A 395 -15.11 -8.97 -8.39
C VAL A 395 -15.22 -8.77 -9.89
N PRO A 396 -16.20 -7.99 -10.38
CA PRO A 396 -16.33 -7.70 -11.81
C PRO A 396 -15.18 -6.79 -12.27
N ILE A 397 -14.50 -7.18 -13.35
CA ILE A 397 -13.43 -6.37 -13.95
C ILE A 397 -13.63 -6.35 -15.47
N GLU A 398 -14.02 -5.20 -15.99
CA GLU A 398 -14.27 -4.93 -17.41
C GLU A 398 -13.14 -4.06 -18.01
N ARG A 399 -12.55 -3.19 -17.19
CA ARG A 399 -11.50 -2.24 -17.59
C ARG A 399 -10.24 -2.41 -16.70
N VAL A 400 -9.08 -2.24 -17.32
CA VAL A 400 -7.78 -2.26 -16.63
C VAL A 400 -7.06 -0.93 -16.88
N VAL A 401 -6.71 -0.24 -15.81
CA VAL A 401 -5.84 0.95 -15.83
C VAL A 401 -4.42 0.49 -15.60
N MET A 402 -3.58 0.53 -16.64
CA MET A 402 -2.22 0.02 -16.59
C MET A 402 -1.23 1.14 -16.32
N VAL A 403 -0.47 1.02 -15.21
CA VAL A 403 0.49 2.02 -14.73
C VAL A 403 1.88 1.40 -14.51
N GLY A 404 2.86 2.23 -14.15
CA GLY A 404 4.22 1.79 -13.86
C GLY A 404 5.17 1.77 -15.06
N GLY A 405 6.44 1.43 -14.80
CA GLY A 405 7.50 1.50 -15.82
C GLY A 405 7.27 0.55 -17.00
N GLY A 406 6.74 -0.66 -16.74
CA GLY A 406 6.43 -1.64 -17.78
C GLY A 406 5.33 -1.21 -18.75
N ALA A 407 4.43 -0.32 -18.31
CA ALA A 407 3.40 0.27 -19.18
C ALA A 407 3.96 1.20 -20.26
N ARG A 408 5.24 1.56 -20.23
CA ARG A 408 5.90 2.34 -21.29
C ARG A 408 6.18 1.53 -22.54
N SER A 409 6.31 0.20 -22.43
CA SER A 409 6.55 -0.68 -23.58
C SER A 409 5.38 -0.61 -24.56
N ARG A 410 5.71 -0.32 -25.82
CA ARG A 410 4.75 -0.27 -26.93
C ARG A 410 4.17 -1.65 -27.21
N ALA A 411 5.00 -2.70 -27.12
CA ALA A 411 4.57 -4.08 -27.33
C ALA A 411 3.61 -4.53 -26.22
N VAL A 412 3.91 -4.25 -24.95
CA VAL A 412 3.01 -4.55 -23.82
C VAL A 412 1.67 -3.85 -24.03
N ARG A 413 1.64 -2.55 -24.32
CA ARG A 413 0.38 -1.82 -24.55
C ARG A 413 -0.44 -2.38 -25.70
N SER A 414 0.22 -2.72 -26.81
CA SER A 414 -0.46 -3.20 -28.02
C SER A 414 -1.12 -4.56 -27.84
N LEU A 415 -0.56 -5.42 -26.97
CA LEU A 415 -1.03 -6.79 -26.76
C LEU A 415 -1.91 -6.94 -25.51
N ALA A 416 -1.90 -5.97 -24.62
CA ALA A 416 -2.51 -6.08 -23.30
C ALA A 416 -4.01 -6.39 -23.37
N SER A 417 -4.81 -5.64 -24.14
CA SER A 417 -6.26 -5.83 -24.19
C SER A 417 -6.65 -7.24 -24.66
N GLY A 418 -5.99 -7.73 -25.71
CA GLY A 418 -6.26 -9.07 -26.26
C GLY A 418 -5.92 -10.20 -25.31
N ILE A 419 -4.81 -10.06 -24.53
CA ILE A 419 -4.36 -11.10 -23.62
C ILE A 419 -5.09 -11.01 -22.26
N LEU A 420 -5.29 -9.81 -21.70
CA LEU A 420 -5.98 -9.63 -20.43
C LEU A 420 -7.49 -9.86 -20.51
N GLY A 421 -8.06 -9.79 -21.73
CA GLY A 421 -9.50 -9.96 -21.95
C GLY A 421 -10.33 -8.86 -21.29
N ALA A 422 -9.81 -7.61 -21.33
CA ALA A 422 -10.43 -6.42 -20.79
C ALA A 422 -10.03 -5.20 -21.61
N GLU A 423 -10.80 -4.11 -21.54
CA GLU A 423 -10.38 -2.82 -22.06
C GLU A 423 -9.17 -2.33 -21.26
N VAL A 424 -8.13 -1.84 -21.94
CA VAL A 424 -6.90 -1.36 -21.27
C VAL A 424 -6.69 0.12 -21.55
N GLU A 425 -6.62 0.89 -20.48
CA GLU A 425 -6.27 2.31 -20.49
C GLU A 425 -4.87 2.48 -19.91
N VAL A 426 -4.06 3.34 -20.53
CA VAL A 426 -2.72 3.72 -20.04
C VAL A 426 -2.71 5.23 -19.86
N PRO A 427 -2.93 5.72 -18.64
CA PRO A 427 -2.95 7.15 -18.38
C PRO A 427 -1.55 7.77 -18.52
N SER A 428 -1.48 9.09 -18.67
CA SER A 428 -0.21 9.82 -18.69
C SER A 428 0.58 9.58 -17.41
N PRO A 429 1.90 9.36 -17.50
CA PRO A 429 2.72 9.13 -16.29
C PRO A 429 2.57 10.27 -15.28
N ALA A 430 2.29 9.92 -14.05
CA ALA A 430 2.16 10.85 -12.92
C ALA A 430 2.55 10.14 -11.60
N GLU A 431 2.71 10.91 -10.54
CA GLU A 431 2.95 10.42 -9.18
C GLU A 431 1.60 10.07 -8.54
N TYR A 432 1.00 8.95 -8.96
CA TYR A 432 -0.38 8.58 -8.64
C TYR A 432 -0.64 8.41 -7.15
N VAL A 433 0.32 7.93 -6.35
CA VAL A 433 0.19 7.81 -4.89
C VAL A 433 0.03 9.19 -4.26
N ALA A 434 0.95 10.12 -4.56
CA ALA A 434 0.88 11.49 -4.04
C ALA A 434 -0.36 12.23 -4.58
N LEU A 435 -0.73 12.03 -5.85
CA LEU A 435 -1.94 12.63 -6.43
C LEU A 435 -3.21 12.10 -5.75
N GLY A 436 -3.28 10.80 -5.46
CA GLY A 436 -4.41 10.21 -4.75
C GLY A 436 -4.53 10.74 -3.31
N ALA A 437 -3.40 10.88 -2.61
CA ALA A 437 -3.37 11.53 -1.30
C ALA A 437 -3.82 13.01 -1.40
N ALA A 438 -3.40 13.74 -2.44
CA ALA A 438 -3.87 15.12 -2.66
C ALA A 438 -5.38 15.19 -2.96
N LYS A 439 -5.93 14.24 -3.74
CA LYS A 439 -7.38 14.12 -3.98
C LYS A 439 -8.14 13.81 -2.68
N GLN A 440 -7.63 12.94 -1.81
CA GLN A 440 -8.20 12.70 -0.49
C GLN A 440 -8.19 14.00 0.33
N ALA A 441 -7.05 14.70 0.38
CA ALA A 441 -6.93 15.98 1.10
C ALA A 441 -7.92 17.03 0.58
N ALA A 442 -8.18 17.09 -0.73
CA ALA A 442 -9.15 18.01 -1.31
C ALA A 442 -10.61 17.70 -0.91
N ALA A 443 -10.90 16.44 -0.65
CA ALA A 443 -12.24 15.94 -0.31
C ALA A 443 -12.54 15.95 1.20
N LEU A 444 -11.60 16.40 2.05
CA LEU A 444 -11.81 16.43 3.51
C LEU A 444 -13.00 17.28 3.91
N ASN A 445 -13.79 16.76 4.85
CA ASN A 445 -14.96 17.45 5.44
C ASN A 445 -14.53 18.51 6.45
N VAL A 446 -13.96 19.62 5.99
CA VAL A 446 -13.44 20.71 6.85
C VAL A 446 -14.54 21.39 7.69
N ALA A 447 -15.82 21.23 7.31
CA ALA A 447 -16.96 21.83 8.02
C ALA A 447 -17.25 21.19 9.41
N ASP A 448 -16.82 19.94 9.65
CA ASP A 448 -17.11 19.20 10.89
C ASP A 448 -16.23 19.62 12.10
N LEU A 449 -15.20 20.41 11.88
CA LEU A 449 -14.25 20.80 12.95
C LEU A 449 -14.77 21.91 13.88
N GLY A 450 -15.82 22.62 13.51
CA GLY A 450 -16.47 23.62 14.38
C GLY A 450 -17.19 23.01 15.60
N ALA A 451 -17.51 21.72 15.56
CA ALA A 451 -18.27 21.04 16.60
C ALA A 451 -17.41 20.36 17.69
N CYS A 452 -16.19 19.95 17.37
CA CYS A 452 -15.33 19.20 18.31
C CYS A 452 -14.55 20.09 19.29
N GLY A 453 -14.34 21.37 18.97
CA GLY A 453 -13.64 22.34 19.83
C GLY A 453 -14.44 22.87 21.02
N GLN A 454 -15.75 22.62 21.10
CA GLN A 454 -16.62 23.16 22.18
C GLN A 454 -17.00 22.16 23.28
N THR A 455 -16.65 20.88 23.17
CA THR A 455 -17.10 19.86 24.15
C THR A 455 -16.11 19.57 25.29
N HIS A 456 -14.92 20.14 25.32
CA HIS A 456 -13.95 19.93 26.41
C HIS A 456 -13.89 21.03 27.49
N HIS A 457 -14.84 21.98 27.54
CA HIS A 457 -14.81 23.06 28.55
C HIS A 457 -16.05 23.15 29.46
N CYS A 458 -16.90 22.11 29.53
CA CYS A 458 -18.08 22.10 30.41
C CYS A 458 -18.18 20.86 31.32
N ALA A 459 -17.11 20.53 32.05
CA ALA A 459 -17.20 19.59 33.16
C ALA A 459 -16.25 20.00 34.31
N ASN A 460 -16.45 21.21 34.86
CA ASN A 460 -15.98 21.53 36.21
C ASN A 460 -16.56 22.85 36.70
N ARG A 461 -17.87 22.88 37.07
CA ARG A 461 -18.46 23.81 38.02
C ARG A 461 -19.93 23.44 38.30
N SER A 462 -20.14 22.62 39.31
CA SER A 462 -21.27 22.75 40.25
C SER A 462 -21.10 21.71 41.37
N GLY A 463 -20.25 22.01 42.31
CA GLY A 463 -20.33 21.52 43.66
C GLY A 463 -20.55 22.73 44.53
N GLY A 464 -21.64 22.78 45.27
CA GLY A 464 -21.79 23.79 46.31
C GLY A 464 -23.23 24.12 46.63
N SER A 465 -23.71 23.45 47.65
CA SER A 465 -24.50 23.98 48.80
C SER A 465 -26.00 24.26 48.63
N ASP A 466 -26.66 23.65 49.63
CA ASP A 466 -27.72 24.09 50.54
C ASP A 466 -29.16 23.78 50.14
N VAL A 467 -29.74 22.94 50.91
CA VAL A 467 -30.64 22.83 52.04
C VAL A 467 -31.26 21.43 52.06
#